data_c8b688d5c6e7f605f8dc74877cf95059
#
_entry.id   c8b688d5c6e7f605f8dc74877cf95059
#
_cell.length_a   1.000
_cell.length_b   1.000
_cell.length_c   1.000
_cell.angle_alpha   90.00
_cell.angle_beta   90.00
_cell.angle_gamma   90.00
#
_symmetry.space_group_name_H-M   'P 1'
#
loop_
_entity.id
_entity.type
_entity.pdbx_description
1 polymer ?
#
loop_
_entity_poly.entity_id
_entity_poly.type
_entity_poly.pdbx_seq_one_letter_code
_entity_poly.pdbx_strand_id
1 'polypeptide(L)'
;MKTLIFNGSPRKNGETAYMIRTLQENLGGDFKVVNAYRADIRPCIDCRWCFDHAGCAVKDEWQEVLSYIEECDHIIMASPVYFEEVTGMLLAVMSRLQTYFSARYIRKEEPVPKKKNRSSSADSRKYRTQRKSGKYGRDAASSDEL
;
A
#
# COMPACT_ATOMS: atom_id res chain seq x y z
N MET A 1 -9.03 11.45 -14.23
CA MET A 1 -8.23 11.10 -13.04
C MET A 1 -8.04 9.61 -13.05
N LYS A 2 -6.78 9.13 -12.94
CA LYS A 2 -6.44 7.69 -12.89
C LYS A 2 -6.01 7.34 -11.47
N THR A 3 -6.60 6.31 -10.87
CA THR A 3 -6.30 5.89 -9.49
C THR A 3 -5.95 4.41 -9.44
N LEU A 4 -4.80 4.09 -8.87
CA LEU A 4 -4.39 2.72 -8.56
C LEU A 4 -4.78 2.38 -7.12
N ILE A 5 -5.49 1.27 -6.93
CA ILE A 5 -5.89 0.78 -5.62
C ILE A 5 -5.28 -0.60 -5.38
N PHE A 6 -4.46 -0.73 -4.33
CA PHE A 6 -4.02 -2.03 -3.84
C PHE A 6 -4.99 -2.53 -2.78
N ASN A 7 -5.65 -3.64 -3.05
CA ASN A 7 -6.58 -4.29 -2.13
C ASN A 7 -5.88 -5.45 -1.40
N GLY A 8 -5.60 -5.27 -0.13
CA GLY A 8 -5.00 -6.25 0.77
C GLY A 8 -5.99 -7.18 1.46
N SER A 9 -7.27 -7.19 1.07
CA SER A 9 -8.25 -8.06 1.70
C SER A 9 -8.39 -9.40 0.99
N PRO A 10 -8.38 -10.54 1.74
CA PRO A 10 -8.69 -11.85 1.17
C PRO A 10 -10.17 -12.01 0.82
N ARG A 11 -11.06 -11.22 1.44
CA ARG A 11 -12.51 -11.33 1.30
C ARG A 11 -13.00 -10.54 0.10
N LYS A 12 -13.73 -11.20 -0.83
CA LYS A 12 -14.34 -10.55 -2.00
C LYS A 12 -15.38 -9.49 -1.63
N ASN A 13 -16.16 -9.76 -0.59
CA ASN A 13 -17.31 -8.95 -0.16
C ASN A 13 -17.15 -8.53 1.32
N GLY A 14 -15.93 -8.21 1.75
CA GLY A 14 -15.68 -7.68 3.09
C GLY A 14 -15.69 -6.14 3.12
N GLU A 15 -15.49 -5.57 4.31
CA GLU A 15 -15.49 -4.12 4.56
C GLU A 15 -14.53 -3.36 3.65
N THR A 16 -13.31 -3.89 3.47
CA THR A 16 -12.32 -3.26 2.57
C THR A 16 -12.83 -3.17 1.13
N ALA A 17 -13.47 -4.24 0.65
CA ALA A 17 -14.03 -4.26 -0.70
C ALA A 17 -15.23 -3.30 -0.82
N TYR A 18 -16.04 -3.17 0.23
CA TYR A 18 -17.12 -2.20 0.29
C TYR A 18 -16.58 -0.76 0.24
N MET A 19 -15.56 -0.45 1.05
CA MET A 19 -14.91 0.87 1.03
C MET A 19 -14.32 1.21 -0.33
N ILE A 20 -13.68 0.25 -1.02
CA ILE A 20 -13.13 0.48 -2.36
C ILE A 20 -14.25 0.81 -3.35
N ARG A 21 -15.37 0.08 -3.33
CA ARG A 21 -16.53 0.39 -4.20
C ARG A 21 -17.08 1.78 -3.93
N THR A 22 -17.28 2.11 -2.67
CA THR A 22 -17.76 3.46 -2.27
C THR A 22 -16.82 4.56 -2.74
N LEU A 23 -15.50 4.34 -2.66
CA LEU A 23 -14.52 5.29 -3.20
C LEU A 23 -14.65 5.45 -4.72
N GLN A 24 -14.79 4.36 -5.45
CA GLN A 24 -14.94 4.39 -6.91
C GLN A 24 -16.21 5.13 -7.34
N GLU A 25 -17.33 4.91 -6.64
CA GLU A 25 -18.61 5.55 -6.91
C GLU A 25 -18.57 7.07 -6.66
N ASN A 26 -17.80 7.53 -5.66
CA ASN A 26 -17.77 8.93 -5.25
C ASN A 26 -16.66 9.78 -5.89
N LEU A 27 -15.53 9.18 -6.24
CA LEU A 27 -14.39 9.92 -6.80
C LEU A 27 -14.49 10.12 -8.32
N GLY A 28 -15.15 9.22 -9.03
CA GLY A 28 -15.17 9.22 -10.49
C GLY A 28 -13.78 9.02 -11.10
N GLY A 29 -13.73 8.73 -12.40
CA GLY A 29 -12.47 8.54 -13.13
C GLY A 29 -12.17 7.07 -13.43
N ASP A 30 -10.92 6.80 -13.80
CA ASP A 30 -10.43 5.48 -14.16
C ASP A 30 -9.72 4.83 -12.97
N PHE A 31 -10.09 3.57 -12.66
CA PHE A 31 -9.54 2.84 -11.52
C PHE A 31 -8.94 1.51 -11.94
N LYS A 32 -7.71 1.23 -11.53
CA LYS A 32 -7.12 -0.11 -11.55
C LYS A 32 -7.05 -0.65 -10.12
N VAL A 33 -7.72 -1.78 -9.86
CA VAL A 33 -7.66 -2.44 -8.55
C VAL A 33 -6.78 -3.69 -8.64
N VAL A 34 -5.70 -3.70 -7.90
CA VAL A 34 -4.79 -4.84 -7.75
C VAL A 34 -5.14 -5.56 -6.46
N ASN A 35 -5.67 -6.79 -6.56
CA ASN A 35 -5.99 -7.59 -5.40
C ASN A 35 -4.79 -8.45 -5.01
N ALA A 36 -4.16 -8.15 -3.88
CA ALA A 36 -2.94 -8.82 -3.43
C ALA A 36 -3.06 -10.34 -3.25
N TYR A 37 -4.27 -10.83 -3.00
CA TYR A 37 -4.53 -12.28 -2.83
C TYR A 37 -4.85 -13.01 -4.13
N ARG A 38 -4.99 -12.31 -5.26
CA ARG A 38 -5.45 -12.90 -6.53
C ARG A 38 -4.57 -12.54 -7.73
N ALA A 39 -3.87 -11.42 -7.65
CA ALA A 39 -2.92 -11.01 -8.68
C ALA A 39 -1.73 -11.97 -8.72
N ASP A 40 -1.28 -12.33 -9.91
CA ASP A 40 -0.04 -13.07 -10.11
C ASP A 40 1.15 -12.11 -9.95
N ILE A 41 1.40 -11.70 -8.70
CA ILE A 41 2.50 -10.82 -8.32
C ILE A 41 3.31 -11.50 -7.22
N ARG A 42 4.49 -11.98 -7.58
CA ARG A 42 5.43 -12.57 -6.62
C ARG A 42 6.11 -11.48 -5.78
N PRO A 43 6.49 -11.76 -4.54
CA PRO A 43 7.24 -10.82 -3.72
C PRO A 43 8.62 -10.50 -4.34
N CYS A 44 9.25 -9.43 -3.87
CA CYS A 44 10.63 -9.14 -4.22
C CYS A 44 11.55 -10.26 -3.71
N ILE A 45 12.47 -10.72 -4.55
CA ILE A 45 13.44 -11.78 -4.24
C ILE A 45 14.86 -11.22 -4.01
N ASP A 46 14.99 -9.91 -3.84
CA ASP A 46 16.26 -9.20 -3.66
C ASP A 46 17.33 -9.55 -4.73
N CYS A 47 16.92 -9.73 -5.98
CA CYS A 47 17.86 -10.02 -7.07
C CYS A 47 18.76 -8.83 -7.47
N ARG A 48 18.52 -7.65 -6.93
CA ARG A 48 19.25 -6.39 -7.14
C ARG A 48 19.31 -5.87 -8.59
N TRP A 49 18.57 -6.47 -9.49
CA TRP A 49 18.49 -6.01 -10.88
C TRP A 49 18.17 -4.52 -10.97
N CYS A 50 17.22 -4.05 -10.15
CA CYS A 50 16.80 -2.65 -10.12
C CYS A 50 17.85 -1.68 -9.54
N PHE A 51 19.00 -2.15 -9.07
CA PHE A 51 20.10 -1.29 -8.65
C PHE A 51 20.80 -0.66 -9.86
N ASP A 52 20.87 -1.39 -10.97
CA ASP A 52 21.55 -0.97 -12.19
C ASP A 52 20.60 -0.70 -13.36
N HIS A 53 19.36 -1.19 -13.28
CA HIS A 53 18.39 -1.12 -14.36
C HIS A 53 17.05 -0.56 -13.91
N ALA A 54 16.35 0.14 -14.79
CA ALA A 54 14.98 0.56 -14.54
C ALA A 54 14.01 -0.65 -14.54
N GLY A 55 13.01 -0.61 -13.67
CA GLY A 55 11.99 -1.65 -13.57
C GLY A 55 12.42 -2.87 -12.76
N CYS A 56 11.75 -3.99 -12.98
CA CYS A 56 11.96 -5.24 -12.26
C CYS A 56 12.25 -6.40 -13.21
N ALA A 57 13.22 -7.26 -12.85
CA ALA A 57 13.57 -8.45 -13.63
C ALA A 57 12.50 -9.53 -13.61
N VAL A 58 11.72 -9.61 -12.51
CA VAL A 58 10.67 -10.64 -12.36
C VAL A 58 9.50 -10.32 -13.29
N LYS A 59 9.19 -11.21 -14.22
CA LYS A 59 8.12 -11.07 -15.21
C LYS A 59 6.83 -11.71 -14.68
N ASP A 60 5.90 -10.87 -14.28
CA ASP A 60 4.58 -11.19 -13.77
C ASP A 60 3.65 -9.98 -13.95
N GLU A 61 2.43 -9.99 -13.40
CA GLU A 61 1.48 -8.87 -13.52
C GLU A 61 2.04 -7.54 -12.97
N TRP A 62 3.13 -7.55 -12.22
CA TRP A 62 3.77 -6.33 -11.74
C TRP A 62 4.22 -5.39 -12.86
N GLN A 63 4.53 -5.91 -14.05
CA GLN A 63 4.92 -5.06 -15.18
C GLN A 63 3.80 -4.10 -15.60
N GLU A 64 2.55 -4.58 -15.58
CA GLU A 64 1.37 -3.73 -15.84
C GLU A 64 1.15 -2.72 -14.72
N VAL A 65 1.40 -3.12 -13.48
CA VAL A 65 1.28 -2.23 -12.32
C VAL A 65 2.31 -1.12 -12.40
N LEU A 66 3.56 -1.41 -12.79
CA LEU A 66 4.60 -0.41 -13.00
C LEU A 66 4.16 0.63 -14.04
N SER A 67 3.70 0.19 -15.21
CA SER A 67 3.22 1.10 -16.25
C SER A 67 2.06 1.96 -15.76
N TYR A 68 1.13 1.38 -15.00
CA TYR A 68 0.00 2.15 -14.47
C TYR A 68 0.41 3.15 -13.39
N ILE A 69 1.42 2.82 -12.55
CA ILE A 69 1.97 3.74 -11.54
C ILE A 69 2.54 5.00 -12.21
N GLU A 70 3.19 4.88 -13.36
CA GLU A 70 3.76 6.02 -14.09
C GLU A 70 2.67 6.98 -14.58
N GLU A 71 1.50 6.47 -14.91
CA GLU A 71 0.39 7.25 -15.47
C GLU A 71 -0.62 7.72 -14.43
N CYS A 72 -0.77 7.02 -13.28
CA CYS A 72 -1.82 7.31 -12.32
C CYS A 72 -1.57 8.62 -11.56
N ASP A 73 -2.67 9.26 -11.16
CA ASP A 73 -2.65 10.48 -10.34
C ASP A 73 -2.59 10.15 -8.85
N HIS A 74 -3.21 9.03 -8.46
CA HIS A 74 -3.33 8.61 -7.06
C HIS A 74 -3.02 7.12 -6.87
N ILE A 75 -2.43 6.79 -5.71
CA ILE A 75 -2.24 5.42 -5.24
C ILE A 75 -2.90 5.29 -3.89
N ILE A 76 -3.80 4.32 -3.76
CA ILE A 76 -4.52 4.02 -2.52
C ILE A 76 -4.17 2.61 -2.07
N MET A 77 -3.86 2.45 -0.79
CA MET A 77 -3.66 1.15 -0.16
C MET A 77 -4.80 0.89 0.80
N ALA A 78 -5.58 -0.15 0.53
CA ALA A 78 -6.73 -0.55 1.33
C ALA A 78 -6.50 -1.96 1.89
N SER A 79 -6.50 -2.11 3.21
CA SER A 79 -6.20 -3.38 3.88
C SER A 79 -6.96 -3.50 5.19
N PRO A 80 -7.43 -4.70 5.56
CA PRO A 80 -7.70 -4.97 6.96
C PRO A 80 -6.40 -4.89 7.76
N VAL A 81 -6.52 -4.61 9.06
CA VAL A 81 -5.38 -4.55 9.99
C VAL A 81 -5.16 -5.94 10.59
N TYR A 82 -3.96 -6.50 10.39
CA TYR A 82 -3.52 -7.75 10.97
C TYR A 82 -2.27 -7.49 11.81
N PHE A 83 -2.32 -7.74 13.11
CA PHE A 83 -1.20 -7.50 14.02
C PHE A 83 -0.62 -6.08 13.92
N GLU A 84 -1.49 -5.07 13.88
CA GLU A 84 -1.15 -3.64 13.73
C GLU A 84 -0.52 -3.27 12.38
N GLU A 85 -0.49 -4.18 11.41
CA GLU A 85 0.08 -4.01 10.09
C GLU A 85 -0.96 -4.29 8.98
N VAL A 86 -0.61 -3.99 7.75
CA VAL A 86 -1.36 -4.45 6.59
C VAL A 86 -1.17 -5.96 6.41
N THR A 87 -2.02 -6.61 5.62
CA THR A 87 -1.90 -8.06 5.40
C THR A 87 -0.57 -8.45 4.77
N GLY A 88 -0.04 -9.63 5.10
CA GLY A 88 1.21 -10.14 4.56
C GLY A 88 1.24 -10.22 3.03
N MET A 89 0.11 -10.54 2.38
CA MET A 89 0.02 -10.54 0.91
C MET A 89 0.14 -9.12 0.33
N LEU A 90 -0.42 -8.12 1.00
CA LEU A 90 -0.21 -6.74 0.56
C LEU A 90 1.24 -6.30 0.75
N LEU A 91 1.88 -6.66 1.86
CA LEU A 91 3.31 -6.41 2.07
C LEU A 91 4.17 -7.09 0.98
N ALA A 92 3.83 -8.32 0.60
CA ALA A 92 4.52 -9.03 -0.48
C ALA A 92 4.46 -8.25 -1.80
N VAL A 93 3.27 -7.76 -2.18
CA VAL A 93 3.11 -6.92 -3.37
C VAL A 93 3.86 -5.59 -3.22
N MET A 94 3.74 -4.92 -2.07
CA MET A 94 4.42 -3.66 -1.78
C MET A 94 5.95 -3.79 -1.81
N SER A 95 6.52 -4.96 -1.48
CA SER A 95 7.96 -5.19 -1.56
C SER A 95 8.52 -4.96 -2.98
N ARG A 96 7.69 -5.06 -4.01
CA ARG A 96 8.05 -4.80 -5.41
C ARG A 96 8.25 -3.30 -5.70
N LEU A 97 7.81 -2.40 -4.81
CA LEU A 97 8.11 -0.97 -4.88
C LEU A 97 9.61 -0.66 -4.64
N GLN A 98 10.40 -1.68 -4.29
CA GLN A 98 11.87 -1.60 -4.23
C GLN A 98 12.47 -1.00 -5.51
N THR A 99 11.84 -1.19 -6.67
CA THR A 99 12.27 -0.59 -7.94
C THR A 99 12.32 0.95 -7.88
N TYR A 100 11.35 1.57 -7.22
CA TYR A 100 11.29 3.02 -7.05
C TYR A 100 12.27 3.53 -5.98
N PHE A 101 12.43 2.75 -4.91
CA PHE A 101 13.47 3.03 -3.92
C PHE A 101 14.85 3.02 -4.57
N SER A 102 15.15 2.00 -5.37
CA SER A 102 16.44 1.87 -6.05
C SER A 102 16.66 3.00 -7.05
N ALA A 103 15.64 3.38 -7.84
CA ALA A 103 15.74 4.52 -8.73
C ALA A 103 16.11 5.80 -7.95
N ARG A 104 15.39 6.09 -6.88
CA ARG A 104 15.59 7.33 -6.11
C ARG A 104 16.90 7.37 -5.36
N TYR A 105 17.24 6.30 -4.64
CA TYR A 105 18.35 6.32 -3.66
C TYR A 105 19.64 5.69 -4.16
N ILE A 106 19.58 4.76 -5.11
CA ILE A 106 20.76 4.07 -5.65
C ILE A 106 21.16 4.68 -6.98
N ARG A 107 20.29 4.69 -7.98
CA ARG A 107 20.60 5.25 -9.29
C ARG A 107 20.50 6.77 -9.37
N LYS A 108 19.91 7.42 -8.35
CA LYS A 108 19.71 8.90 -8.29
C LYS A 108 18.86 9.43 -9.44
N GLU A 109 17.93 8.65 -9.91
CA GLU A 109 16.97 9.01 -10.96
C GLU A 109 15.67 9.53 -10.37
N GLU A 110 14.88 10.27 -11.16
CA GLU A 110 13.51 10.60 -10.80
C GLU A 110 12.61 9.39 -11.14
N PRO A 111 12.10 8.65 -10.14
CA PRO A 111 11.47 7.37 -10.37
C PRO A 111 10.08 7.46 -11.04
N VAL A 112 9.43 8.62 -10.96
CA VAL A 112 8.12 8.88 -11.58
C VAL A 112 8.14 10.26 -12.22
N PRO A 113 8.19 10.36 -13.57
CA PRO A 113 8.34 11.63 -14.28
C PRO A 113 7.13 12.57 -14.13
N LYS A 114 5.94 12.01 -13.86
CA LYS A 114 4.74 12.82 -13.66
C LYS A 114 4.78 13.47 -12.27
N LYS A 115 4.79 14.81 -12.23
CA LYS A 115 4.60 15.54 -10.96
C LYS A 115 3.20 15.22 -10.42
N LYS A 116 3.13 14.28 -9.49
CA LYS A 116 1.89 14.02 -8.74
C LYS A 116 1.62 15.24 -7.89
N ASN A 117 0.46 15.88 -8.07
CA ASN A 117 0.03 16.98 -7.22
C ASN A 117 -0.02 16.48 -5.77
N ARG A 118 0.92 16.98 -4.96
CA ARG A 118 0.97 16.74 -3.51
C ARG A 118 -0.07 17.59 -2.78
N SER A 119 -1.30 17.61 -3.23
CA SER A 119 -2.36 18.39 -2.59
C SER A 119 -3.18 17.63 -1.56
N SER A 120 -2.69 16.53 -1.03
CA SER A 120 -3.23 15.95 0.19
C SER A 120 -2.10 15.65 1.15
N SER A 121 -1.60 16.70 1.81
CA SER A 121 -0.97 16.54 3.10
C SER A 121 -2.07 16.10 4.08
N ALA A 122 -2.32 14.82 4.19
CA ALA A 122 -2.80 14.29 5.44
C ALA A 122 -1.71 14.65 6.46
N ASP A 123 -1.97 15.71 7.23
CA ASP A 123 -1.03 16.21 8.22
C ASP A 123 -0.81 15.09 9.24
N SER A 124 0.31 14.39 9.11
CA SER A 124 0.73 13.33 10.03
C SER A 124 0.80 13.84 11.48
N ARG A 125 0.76 15.17 11.70
CA ARG A 125 0.64 15.81 13.00
C ARG A 125 -0.74 15.61 13.65
N LYS A 126 -1.81 15.49 12.88
CA LYS A 126 -3.16 15.22 13.42
C LYS A 126 -3.30 13.80 13.99
N TYR A 127 -2.63 12.82 13.41
CA TYR A 127 -2.65 11.44 13.92
C TYR A 127 -1.81 11.24 15.19
N ARG A 128 -0.80 12.08 15.45
CA ARG A 128 0.03 12.00 16.64
C ARG A 128 -0.69 12.47 17.91
N THR A 129 -1.74 13.27 17.79
CA THR A 129 -2.45 13.85 18.93
C THR A 129 -3.50 12.91 19.52
N GLN A 130 -4.04 11.96 18.75
CA GLN A 130 -5.03 11.00 19.25
C GLN A 130 -4.42 9.82 20.03
N ARG A 131 -3.11 9.55 19.89
CA ARG A 131 -2.44 8.46 20.62
C ARG A 131 -2.11 8.78 22.09
N LYS A 132 -2.32 10.03 22.53
CA LYS A 132 -1.97 10.45 23.92
C LYS A 132 -3.12 10.43 24.92
N SER A 133 -4.35 10.12 24.57
CA SER A 133 -5.49 10.12 25.48
C SER A 133 -6.12 8.77 25.79
N GLY A 134 -5.56 7.67 25.32
CA GLY A 134 -5.97 6.32 25.71
C GLY A 134 -5.24 5.89 26.99
N LYS A 135 -5.71 6.31 28.15
CA LYS A 135 -5.38 5.64 29.43
C LYS A 135 -6.05 4.26 29.41
N TYR A 136 -5.28 3.25 29.04
CA TYR A 136 -5.66 1.88 29.46
C TYR A 136 -5.42 1.79 30.95
N GLY A 137 -6.50 1.80 31.72
CA GLY A 137 -6.51 1.43 33.11
C GLY A 137 -6.03 -0.02 33.22
N ARG A 138 -4.92 -0.23 33.88
CA ARG A 138 -4.50 -1.52 34.37
C ARG A 138 -5.28 -1.73 35.67
N ASP A 139 -6.41 -2.40 35.60
CA ASP A 139 -7.01 -2.97 36.81
C ASP A 139 -6.22 -4.20 37.14
N ALA A 140 -5.49 -4.09 38.24
CA ALA A 140 -4.84 -5.21 38.92
C ALA A 140 -5.93 -6.13 39.46
N ALA A 141 -6.09 -7.31 38.88
CA ALA A 141 -6.80 -8.38 39.54
C ALA A 141 -5.85 -9.05 40.55
N SER A 142 -6.18 -8.87 41.80
CA SER A 142 -5.55 -9.53 42.95
C SER A 142 -5.64 -11.04 42.83
N SER A 143 -4.51 -11.68 43.03
CA SER A 143 -4.43 -13.07 43.48
C SER A 143 -5.21 -13.25 44.79
N ASP A 144 -6.16 -14.18 44.81
CA ASP A 144 -6.33 -15.07 45.97
C ASP A 144 -7.31 -16.20 45.62
N GLU A 145 -6.87 -17.42 46.07
CA GLU A 145 -7.63 -18.64 46.38
C GLU A 145 -8.02 -19.65 45.30
N LEU A 146 -7.37 -20.75 45.48
CA LEU A 146 -7.56 -22.21 45.31
C LEU A 146 -6.91 -22.83 44.11
#